data_6372fbf2d1d1bf250dc893b23bba9349
#
_entry.id   6372fbf2d1d1bf250dc893b23bba9349
#
_cell.length_a   1.000
_cell.length_b   1.000
_cell.length_c   1.000
_cell.angle_alpha   90.00
_cell.angle_beta   90.00
_cell.angle_gamma   90.00
#
_symmetry.space_group_name_H-M   'P 1'
#
loop_
_entity.id
_entity.type
_entity.pdbx_description
1 polymer ?
#
loop_
_entity_poly.entity_id
_entity_poly.type
_entity_poly.pdbx_seq_one_letter_code
_entity_poly.pdbx_strand_id
1 'polypeptide(L)'
;MAGGKDDASDIHLLSILYQDHDCGEENEEDEAEPSDNRGPEQTADPPAERRHLLASIGAEIVIRQLPSQGLSFQLWPAAFSFVSLLDRDPSALLLPSDSAAIPLRILELGSGTGLVGIAAAAILGAHVTLTDLPHVLPNLEFNALANSGIVSARGGSITVRQLRWGASEDVSKLGFPTKFDAVLASDVVYYDHLFNPLLETLRVMVTGEVAFLMAHLRRWKKRDAVFFRLSRKLFEVEVVHTDPPQPGCRTGVTIYRFMARKKPPSLALN
;
A
#
# COMPACT_ATOMS: atom_id res chain seq x y z
N MET A 1 -14.17 -22.81 11.39
CA MET A 1 -13.37 -23.31 10.27
C MET A 1 -13.82 -22.59 9.02
N ALA A 2 -13.13 -21.55 8.63
CA ALA A 2 -13.32 -20.85 7.37
C ALA A 2 -11.93 -20.35 6.98
N GLY A 3 -11.20 -21.18 6.31
CA GLY A 3 -9.89 -20.87 5.74
C GLY A 3 -9.80 -21.58 4.39
N GLY A 4 -9.41 -20.84 3.36
CA GLY A 4 -8.93 -21.41 2.12
C GLY A 4 -9.86 -21.29 0.91
N LYS A 5 -10.26 -20.06 0.54
CA LYS A 5 -10.80 -19.79 -0.80
C LYS A 5 -10.06 -18.68 -1.56
N ASP A 6 -9.08 -18.03 -0.94
CA ASP A 6 -8.41 -16.86 -1.54
C ASP A 6 -7.19 -17.23 -2.41
N ASP A 7 -6.53 -18.37 -2.16
CA ASP A 7 -5.28 -18.72 -2.84
C ASP A 7 -5.41 -19.01 -4.36
N ALA A 8 -6.52 -19.62 -4.78
CA ALA A 8 -6.70 -19.97 -6.21
C ALA A 8 -7.03 -18.75 -7.08
N SER A 9 -7.73 -17.76 -6.51
CA SER A 9 -8.04 -16.49 -7.19
C SER A 9 -6.81 -15.60 -7.30
N ASP A 10 -5.88 -15.66 -6.35
CA ASP A 10 -4.62 -14.90 -6.37
C ASP A 10 -3.68 -15.37 -7.49
N ILE A 11 -3.56 -16.69 -7.72
CA ILE A 11 -2.73 -17.25 -8.80
C ILE A 11 -3.29 -16.86 -10.18
N HIS A 12 -4.61 -16.86 -10.34
CA HIS A 12 -5.25 -16.44 -11.59
C HIS A 12 -5.04 -14.94 -11.86
N LEU A 13 -5.15 -14.10 -10.83
CA LEU A 13 -4.84 -12.67 -10.93
C LEU A 13 -3.36 -12.40 -11.24
N LEU A 14 -2.45 -13.22 -10.69
CA LEU A 14 -1.03 -13.12 -11.04
C LEU A 14 -0.81 -13.32 -12.53
N SER A 15 -1.45 -14.33 -13.13
CA SER A 15 -1.33 -14.58 -14.56
C SER A 15 -1.88 -13.41 -15.39
N ILE A 16 -3.00 -12.83 -14.99
CA ILE A 16 -3.60 -11.65 -15.64
C ILE A 16 -2.72 -10.41 -15.46
N LEU A 17 -2.19 -10.17 -14.26
CA LEU A 17 -1.35 -9.00 -13.96
C LEU A 17 0.04 -9.05 -14.62
N TYR A 18 0.56 -10.27 -14.90
CA TYR A 18 1.81 -10.46 -15.63
C TYR A 18 1.60 -10.51 -17.15
N GLN A 19 0.44 -10.97 -17.63
CA GLN A 19 0.09 -10.95 -19.07
C GLN A 19 -0.30 -9.57 -19.55
N ASP A 20 -0.88 -8.72 -18.69
CA ASP A 20 -1.23 -7.33 -19.00
C ASP A 20 -0.04 -6.33 -18.95
N HIS A 21 1.17 -6.76 -19.26
CA HIS A 21 2.14 -5.83 -19.86
C HIS A 21 1.69 -5.39 -21.28
N ASP A 22 0.68 -6.05 -21.82
CA ASP A 22 -0.01 -5.65 -23.05
C ASP A 22 -1.36 -5.00 -22.64
N CYS A 23 -1.44 -3.67 -22.76
CA CYS A 23 -2.63 -2.87 -22.47
C CYS A 23 -3.71 -3.05 -23.56
N GLY A 24 -4.18 -4.27 -23.77
CA GLY A 24 -5.22 -4.65 -24.72
C GLY A 24 -6.65 -4.43 -24.18
N GLU A 25 -7.59 -4.27 -25.10
CA GLU A 25 -9.00 -3.94 -24.87
C GLU A 25 -9.74 -4.98 -24.01
N GLU A 26 -10.58 -4.48 -23.08
CA GLU A 26 -11.53 -5.29 -22.32
C GLU A 26 -12.56 -5.91 -23.30
N ASN A 27 -12.45 -7.20 -23.58
CA ASN A 27 -13.56 -7.99 -24.09
C ASN A 27 -14.34 -8.55 -22.90
N GLU A 28 -15.63 -8.21 -22.85
CA GLU A 28 -16.60 -8.81 -21.93
C GLU A 28 -16.83 -10.26 -22.39
N GLU A 29 -16.26 -11.25 -21.73
CA GLU A 29 -16.66 -12.64 -21.89
C GLU A 29 -17.07 -13.26 -20.56
N ASP A 30 -18.15 -14.00 -20.63
CA ASP A 30 -18.96 -14.58 -19.57
C ASP A 30 -18.17 -15.48 -18.62
N GLU A 31 -18.60 -15.48 -17.35
CA GLU A 31 -18.13 -16.34 -16.27
C GLU A 31 -18.37 -17.83 -16.62
N ALA A 32 -17.30 -18.54 -16.97
CA ALA A 32 -17.29 -20.00 -17.03
C ALA A 32 -16.65 -20.57 -15.77
N GLU A 33 -17.34 -21.47 -15.09
CA GLU A 33 -16.86 -22.19 -13.90
C GLU A 33 -15.58 -22.98 -14.20
N PRO A 34 -14.55 -22.98 -13.31
CA PRO A 34 -13.31 -23.69 -13.56
C PRO A 34 -13.46 -25.19 -13.30
N SER A 35 -13.16 -26.01 -14.29
CA SER A 35 -13.01 -27.46 -14.17
C SER A 35 -11.74 -27.80 -13.36
N ASP A 36 -11.89 -28.66 -12.37
CA ASP A 36 -10.80 -29.24 -11.52
C ASP A 36 -9.84 -30.06 -12.39
N ASN A 37 -8.67 -29.49 -12.68
CA ASN A 37 -7.59 -30.21 -13.34
C ASN A 37 -6.28 -29.98 -12.55
N ARG A 38 -6.03 -30.83 -11.55
CA ARG A 38 -4.78 -30.84 -10.76
C ARG A 38 -3.64 -31.31 -11.65
N GLY A 39 -2.89 -30.34 -12.18
CA GLY A 39 -1.59 -30.57 -12.83
C GLY A 39 -0.46 -30.73 -11.79
N PRO A 40 0.75 -31.20 -12.22
CA PRO A 40 1.82 -31.59 -11.34
C PRO A 40 2.34 -30.45 -10.45
N GLU A 41 2.81 -30.82 -9.23
CA GLU A 41 3.47 -29.95 -8.24
C GLU A 41 4.39 -28.92 -8.90
N GLN A 42 3.96 -27.65 -8.86
CA GLN A 42 4.81 -26.54 -9.27
C GLN A 42 5.90 -26.39 -8.21
N THR A 43 7.14 -26.64 -8.59
CA THR A 43 8.31 -26.28 -7.77
C THR A 43 8.25 -24.77 -7.52
N ALA A 44 8.14 -24.38 -6.24
CA ALA A 44 8.10 -22.98 -5.84
C ALA A 44 9.34 -22.26 -6.40
N ASP A 45 9.12 -21.12 -7.06
CA ASP A 45 10.22 -20.27 -7.50
C ASP A 45 11.11 -19.91 -6.31
N PRO A 46 12.44 -19.93 -6.48
CA PRO A 46 13.34 -19.57 -5.39
C PRO A 46 13.09 -18.12 -4.94
N PRO A 47 13.31 -17.80 -3.63
CA PRO A 47 13.23 -16.45 -3.14
C PRO A 47 14.06 -15.50 -3.99
N ALA A 48 13.49 -14.40 -4.48
CA ALA A 48 14.18 -13.39 -5.25
C ALA A 48 14.43 -12.15 -4.37
N GLU A 49 15.68 -11.71 -4.28
CA GLU A 49 16.03 -10.45 -3.64
C GLU A 49 16.11 -9.33 -4.67
N ARG A 50 15.52 -8.19 -4.35
CA ARG A 50 15.66 -6.98 -5.14
C ARG A 50 16.26 -5.86 -4.30
N ARG A 51 17.29 -5.23 -4.85
CA ARG A 51 17.95 -4.06 -4.26
C ARG A 51 17.38 -2.79 -4.85
N HIS A 52 17.13 -1.80 -4.02
CA HIS A 52 16.63 -0.50 -4.43
C HIS A 52 17.49 0.60 -3.79
N LEU A 53 18.12 1.41 -4.66
CA LEU A 53 18.96 2.53 -4.23
C LEU A 53 18.06 3.71 -3.80
N LEU A 54 18.29 4.20 -2.59
CA LEU A 54 17.74 5.46 -2.09
C LEU A 54 18.82 6.54 -2.28
N ALA A 55 18.67 7.29 -3.38
CA ALA A 55 19.73 8.22 -3.82
C ALA A 55 19.94 9.38 -2.84
N SER A 56 18.87 9.87 -2.20
CA SER A 56 18.93 10.97 -1.24
C SER A 56 19.77 10.67 0.00
N ILE A 57 19.92 9.40 0.35
CA ILE A 57 20.68 8.96 1.53
C ILE A 57 21.87 8.07 1.18
N GLY A 58 22.10 7.78 -0.12
CA GLY A 58 23.20 6.96 -0.59
C GLY A 58 23.21 5.52 -0.05
N ALA A 59 22.03 4.92 0.19
CA ALA A 59 21.88 3.59 0.76
C ALA A 59 20.99 2.70 -0.09
N GLU A 60 21.17 1.38 0.00
CA GLU A 60 20.32 0.40 -0.67
C GLU A 60 19.44 -0.34 0.30
N ILE A 61 18.14 -0.41 0.03
CA ILE A 61 17.23 -1.36 0.69
C ILE A 61 17.19 -2.67 -0.09
N VAL A 62 17.10 -3.78 0.68
CA VAL A 62 17.03 -5.14 0.14
C VAL A 62 15.67 -5.73 0.46
N ILE A 63 14.93 -6.15 -0.55
CA ILE A 63 13.59 -6.71 -0.40
C ILE A 63 13.56 -8.15 -0.93
N ARG A 64 13.24 -9.09 -0.05
CA ARG A 64 12.95 -10.46 -0.41
C ARG A 64 11.52 -10.57 -0.93
N GLN A 65 11.36 -11.21 -2.08
CA GLN A 65 10.10 -11.55 -2.70
C GLN A 65 9.90 -13.07 -2.70
N LEU A 66 8.65 -13.49 -2.55
CA LEU A 66 8.21 -14.90 -2.60
C LEU A 66 6.98 -15.01 -3.53
N PRO A 67 7.12 -14.81 -4.85
CA PRO A 67 5.99 -14.64 -5.77
C PRO A 67 5.02 -15.81 -5.77
N SER A 68 5.52 -17.04 -5.55
CA SER A 68 4.70 -18.25 -5.43
C SER A 68 3.75 -18.26 -4.22
N GLN A 69 3.90 -17.32 -3.27
CA GLN A 69 3.05 -17.21 -2.08
C GLN A 69 1.91 -16.19 -2.24
N GLY A 70 1.81 -15.52 -3.40
CA GLY A 70 0.69 -14.62 -3.71
C GLY A 70 1.07 -13.15 -3.90
N LEU A 71 0.06 -12.31 -4.06
CA LEU A 71 0.18 -10.90 -4.45
C LEU A 71 0.97 -10.06 -3.43
N SER A 72 0.80 -10.30 -2.14
CA SER A 72 1.48 -9.54 -1.07
C SER A 72 2.98 -9.86 -0.96
N PHE A 73 3.47 -10.87 -1.67
CA PHE A 73 4.86 -11.32 -1.57
C PHE A 73 5.76 -10.83 -2.70
N GLN A 74 5.29 -9.87 -3.48
CA GLN A 74 6.02 -9.30 -4.62
C GLN A 74 5.92 -7.78 -4.66
N LEU A 75 6.82 -7.18 -5.42
CA LEU A 75 6.89 -5.75 -5.61
C LEU A 75 6.03 -5.30 -6.78
N TRP A 76 5.22 -4.27 -6.56
CA TRP A 76 4.32 -3.68 -7.55
C TRP A 76 4.82 -2.32 -8.04
N PRO A 77 4.49 -1.91 -9.28
CA PRO A 77 4.95 -0.64 -9.85
C PRO A 77 4.63 0.59 -8.98
N ALA A 78 3.47 0.60 -8.32
CA ALA A 78 3.07 1.72 -7.48
C ALA A 78 4.00 1.93 -6.27
N ALA A 79 4.58 0.87 -5.71
CA ALA A 79 5.54 0.98 -4.63
C ALA A 79 6.83 1.68 -5.08
N PHE A 80 7.32 1.37 -6.28
CA PHE A 80 8.51 2.04 -6.84
C PHE A 80 8.27 3.52 -7.11
N SER A 81 7.12 3.86 -7.71
CA SER A 81 6.75 5.26 -7.96
C SER A 81 6.63 6.04 -6.66
N PHE A 82 6.03 5.44 -5.64
CA PHE A 82 5.92 6.06 -4.32
C PHE A 82 7.30 6.35 -3.72
N VAL A 83 8.17 5.33 -3.68
CA VAL A 83 9.53 5.47 -3.14
C VAL A 83 10.34 6.47 -3.95
N SER A 84 10.25 6.45 -5.28
CA SER A 84 10.96 7.39 -6.14
C SER A 84 10.55 8.85 -5.89
N LEU A 85 9.24 9.11 -5.67
CA LEU A 85 8.79 10.46 -5.32
C LEU A 85 9.25 10.84 -3.90
N LEU A 86 9.14 9.94 -2.95
CA LEU A 86 9.57 10.17 -1.57
C LEU A 86 11.07 10.45 -1.48
N ASP A 87 11.89 9.72 -2.25
CA ASP A 87 13.34 9.87 -2.27
C ASP A 87 13.77 11.20 -2.93
N ARG A 88 13.04 11.63 -3.97
CA ARG A 88 13.34 12.87 -4.68
C ARG A 88 12.82 14.11 -3.98
N ASP A 89 11.59 14.05 -3.45
CA ASP A 89 10.88 15.19 -2.85
C ASP A 89 9.93 14.73 -1.73
N PRO A 90 10.47 14.51 -0.52
CA PRO A 90 9.65 14.14 0.63
C PRO A 90 8.54 15.14 0.94
N SER A 91 8.77 16.43 0.65
CA SER A 91 7.82 17.51 0.96
C SER A 91 6.56 17.47 0.08
N ALA A 92 6.65 16.89 -1.12
CA ALA A 92 5.48 16.70 -1.99
C ALA A 92 4.44 15.76 -1.38
N LEU A 93 4.87 14.82 -0.54
CA LEU A 93 4.02 13.81 0.06
C LEU A 93 3.53 14.21 1.45
N LEU A 94 4.41 14.77 2.26
CA LEU A 94 4.14 15.08 3.66
C LEU A 94 3.83 16.56 3.81
N LEU A 95 2.74 16.86 4.53
CA LEU A 95 2.45 18.24 4.90
C LEU A 95 3.56 18.73 5.85
N PRO A 96 4.01 20.01 5.71
CA PRO A 96 4.94 20.59 6.64
C PRO A 96 4.35 20.51 8.05
N SER A 97 4.98 19.73 8.93
CA SER A 97 4.67 19.79 10.35
C SER A 97 5.57 20.85 10.98
N ASP A 98 4.99 21.81 11.67
CA ASP A 98 5.73 22.83 12.44
C ASP A 98 6.57 22.21 13.57
N SER A 99 6.43 20.91 13.82
CA SER A 99 7.17 20.15 14.84
C SER A 99 8.34 19.38 14.24
N ALA A 100 9.30 20.07 13.66
CA ALA A 100 10.52 19.46 13.07
C ALA A 100 11.44 18.71 14.07
N ALA A 101 11.05 18.53 15.32
CA ALA A 101 11.86 17.92 16.37
C ALA A 101 11.43 16.52 16.80
N ILE A 102 10.31 15.99 16.30
CA ILE A 102 9.79 14.67 16.69
C ILE A 102 9.77 13.78 15.45
N PRO A 103 10.37 12.55 15.50
CA PRO A 103 10.25 11.63 14.39
C PRO A 103 8.80 11.40 14.01
N LEU A 104 8.49 11.51 12.72
CA LEU A 104 7.14 11.26 12.19
C LEU A 104 6.70 9.83 12.54
N ARG A 105 5.44 9.66 12.87
CA ARG A 105 4.80 8.37 13.10
C ARG A 105 3.93 8.02 11.90
N ILE A 106 4.32 7.00 11.18
CA ILE A 106 3.70 6.60 9.92
C ILE A 106 3.11 5.21 10.04
N LEU A 107 1.90 5.02 9.52
CA LEU A 107 1.26 3.72 9.36
C LEU A 107 1.26 3.36 7.88
N GLU A 108 1.65 2.14 7.52
CA GLU A 108 1.44 1.60 6.18
C GLU A 108 0.36 0.51 6.22
N LEU A 109 -0.61 0.61 5.32
CA LEU A 109 -1.70 -0.35 5.15
C LEU A 109 -1.40 -1.27 3.96
N GLY A 110 -1.51 -2.59 4.16
CA GLY A 110 -1.22 -3.57 3.12
C GLY A 110 0.21 -3.46 2.63
N SER A 111 1.17 -3.53 3.56
CA SER A 111 2.59 -3.28 3.28
C SER A 111 3.22 -4.32 2.33
N GLY A 112 2.64 -5.50 2.22
CA GLY A 112 3.16 -6.58 1.38
C GLY A 112 4.62 -6.91 1.72
N THR A 113 5.53 -6.58 0.81
CA THR A 113 6.98 -6.74 1.03
C THR A 113 7.60 -5.65 1.90
N GLY A 114 6.90 -4.54 2.15
CA GLY A 114 7.33 -3.44 3.02
C GLY A 114 8.19 -2.36 2.35
N LEU A 115 8.37 -2.37 1.03
CA LEU A 115 9.27 -1.44 0.34
C LEU A 115 8.99 0.03 0.69
N VAL A 116 7.72 0.46 0.66
CA VAL A 116 7.36 1.88 0.86
C VAL A 116 7.62 2.33 2.29
N GLY A 117 7.16 1.57 3.29
CA GLY A 117 7.34 1.95 4.68
C GLY A 117 8.79 1.84 5.16
N ILE A 118 9.55 0.84 4.66
CA ILE A 118 10.99 0.72 4.95
C ILE A 118 11.74 1.93 4.37
N ALA A 119 11.44 2.31 3.13
CA ALA A 119 12.01 3.51 2.51
C ALA A 119 11.65 4.78 3.27
N ALA A 120 10.38 4.92 3.68
CA ALA A 120 9.92 6.06 4.49
C ALA A 120 10.66 6.15 5.83
N ALA A 121 10.84 5.01 6.52
CA ALA A 121 11.60 4.97 7.77
C ALA A 121 13.06 5.38 7.56
N ALA A 122 13.70 4.92 6.48
CA ALA A 122 15.09 5.23 6.18
C ALA A 122 15.30 6.67 5.72
N ILE A 123 14.47 7.18 4.79
CA ILE A 123 14.63 8.53 4.22
C ILE A 123 14.30 9.60 5.26
N LEU A 124 13.19 9.43 6.00
CA LEU A 124 12.65 10.45 6.90
C LEU A 124 13.14 10.33 8.35
N GLY A 125 13.81 9.23 8.71
CA GLY A 125 14.08 8.92 10.12
C GLY A 125 12.78 8.70 10.91
N ALA A 126 11.73 8.19 10.26
CA ALA A 126 10.40 8.07 10.84
C ALA A 126 10.22 6.77 11.64
N HIS A 127 9.26 6.78 12.59
CA HIS A 127 8.77 5.57 13.24
C HIS A 127 7.61 5.00 12.43
N VAL A 128 7.86 3.90 11.71
CA VAL A 128 6.89 3.31 10.79
C VAL A 128 6.30 2.03 11.36
N THR A 129 4.97 1.93 11.35
CA THR A 129 4.25 0.69 11.63
C THR A 129 3.79 0.09 10.30
N LEU A 130 4.39 -1.03 9.90
CA LEU A 130 4.01 -1.80 8.72
C LEU A 130 2.87 -2.75 9.09
N THR A 131 1.82 -2.81 8.27
CA THR A 131 0.68 -3.68 8.57
C THR A 131 0.21 -4.49 7.39
N ASP A 132 -0.16 -5.74 7.65
CA ASP A 132 -0.73 -6.65 6.66
C ASP A 132 -1.51 -7.80 7.34
N LEU A 133 -1.94 -8.77 6.55
CA LEU A 133 -2.58 -10.00 7.00
C LEU A 133 -1.58 -10.93 7.74
N PRO A 134 -2.04 -11.77 8.66
CA PRO A 134 -1.16 -12.62 9.49
C PRO A 134 -0.14 -13.45 8.72
N HIS A 135 -0.53 -14.02 7.57
CA HIS A 135 0.34 -14.88 6.76
C HIS A 135 1.45 -14.11 6.04
N VAL A 136 1.29 -12.80 5.84
CA VAL A 136 2.29 -11.93 5.20
C VAL A 136 3.38 -11.48 6.17
N LEU A 137 3.05 -11.37 7.47
CA LEU A 137 3.93 -10.79 8.48
C LEU A 137 5.32 -11.44 8.56
N PRO A 138 5.50 -12.76 8.45
CA PRO A 138 6.84 -13.36 8.54
C PRO A 138 7.81 -12.88 7.46
N ASN A 139 7.33 -12.66 6.23
CA ASN A 139 8.17 -12.10 5.16
C ASN A 139 8.39 -10.59 5.35
N LEU A 140 7.39 -9.88 5.82
CA LEU A 140 7.46 -8.45 6.11
C LEU A 140 8.45 -8.16 7.26
N GLU A 141 8.43 -8.97 8.33
CA GLU A 141 9.39 -8.92 9.43
C GLU A 141 10.82 -9.20 8.97
N PHE A 142 11.01 -10.19 8.10
CA PHE A 142 12.30 -10.48 7.49
C PHE A 142 12.85 -9.25 6.75
N ASN A 143 12.04 -8.63 5.90
CA ASN A 143 12.44 -7.45 5.13
C ASN A 143 12.72 -6.25 6.04
N ALA A 144 11.90 -6.02 7.07
CA ALA A 144 12.13 -4.97 8.06
C ALA A 144 13.46 -5.16 8.80
N LEU A 145 13.76 -6.40 9.23
CA LEU A 145 15.00 -6.73 9.93
C LEU A 145 16.23 -6.58 9.03
N ALA A 146 16.15 -7.05 7.78
CA ALA A 146 17.24 -6.95 6.81
C ALA A 146 17.68 -5.48 6.55
N ASN A 147 16.76 -4.52 6.74
CA ASN A 147 17.01 -3.09 6.53
C ASN A 147 17.14 -2.29 7.83
N SER A 148 17.11 -2.94 9.00
CA SER A 148 17.12 -2.27 10.30
C SER A 148 18.33 -1.37 10.52
N GLY A 149 19.51 -1.75 10.01
CA GLY A 149 20.72 -0.96 10.10
C GLY A 149 20.63 0.39 9.39
N ILE A 150 20.07 0.42 8.18
CA ILE A 150 19.90 1.65 7.39
C ILE A 150 18.87 2.56 8.08
N VAL A 151 17.76 1.99 8.53
CA VAL A 151 16.69 2.71 9.22
C VAL A 151 17.18 3.34 10.51
N SER A 152 17.86 2.56 11.37
CA SER A 152 18.36 3.04 12.67
C SER A 152 19.47 4.09 12.53
N ALA A 153 20.32 3.99 11.51
CA ALA A 153 21.35 4.98 11.22
C ALA A 153 20.78 6.38 10.93
N ARG A 154 19.50 6.45 10.55
CA ARG A 154 18.77 7.70 10.29
C ARG A 154 17.82 8.10 11.43
N GLY A 155 17.88 7.41 12.58
CA GLY A 155 16.99 7.64 13.71
C GLY A 155 15.59 7.07 13.59
N GLY A 156 15.30 6.36 12.50
CA GLY A 156 14.02 5.70 12.27
C GLY A 156 13.86 4.38 13.01
N SER A 157 12.64 3.86 13.00
CA SER A 157 12.34 2.52 13.51
C SER A 157 11.17 1.90 12.74
N ILE A 158 11.13 0.57 12.70
CA ILE A 158 10.04 -0.19 12.10
C ILE A 158 9.43 -1.12 13.13
N THR A 159 8.10 -1.18 13.12
CA THR A 159 7.31 -2.15 13.88
C THR A 159 6.35 -2.84 12.91
N VAL A 160 6.28 -4.18 12.95
CA VAL A 160 5.34 -4.94 12.12
C VAL A 160 4.15 -5.36 12.97
N ARG A 161 2.93 -5.18 12.46
CA ARG A 161 1.68 -5.51 13.15
C ARG A 161 0.66 -6.09 12.18
N GLN A 162 -0.19 -6.99 12.70
CA GLN A 162 -1.37 -7.43 11.98
C GLN A 162 -2.39 -6.31 11.90
N LEU A 163 -2.98 -6.14 10.72
CA LEU A 163 -4.16 -5.31 10.53
C LEU A 163 -5.01 -5.84 9.37
N ARG A 164 -6.13 -6.46 9.68
CA ARG A 164 -7.19 -6.76 8.71
C ARG A 164 -8.06 -5.52 8.57
N TRP A 165 -8.25 -5.07 7.37
CA TRP A 165 -9.09 -3.89 7.11
C TRP A 165 -10.52 -4.16 7.57
N GLY A 166 -11.17 -3.16 8.18
CA GLY A 166 -12.51 -3.27 8.78
C GLY A 166 -12.56 -3.98 10.14
N ALA A 167 -11.46 -4.60 10.59
CA ALA A 167 -11.42 -5.27 11.89
C ALA A 167 -11.08 -4.29 13.02
N SER A 168 -12.09 -3.84 13.76
CA SER A 168 -11.92 -2.89 14.89
C SER A 168 -10.98 -3.41 15.98
N GLU A 169 -10.94 -4.72 16.19
CA GLU A 169 -10.03 -5.35 17.14
C GLU A 169 -8.55 -5.15 16.76
N ASP A 170 -8.22 -5.27 15.47
CA ASP A 170 -6.85 -5.09 15.01
C ASP A 170 -6.45 -3.60 15.10
N VAL A 171 -7.37 -2.69 14.75
CA VAL A 171 -7.20 -1.25 14.94
C VAL A 171 -6.91 -0.91 16.41
N SER A 172 -7.68 -1.50 17.35
CA SER A 172 -7.50 -1.27 18.79
C SER A 172 -6.12 -1.71 19.29
N LYS A 173 -5.59 -2.81 18.76
CA LYS A 173 -4.25 -3.32 19.09
C LYS A 173 -3.10 -2.44 18.60
N LEU A 174 -3.33 -1.53 17.66
CA LEU A 174 -2.36 -0.52 17.28
C LEU A 174 -2.17 0.58 18.34
N GLY A 175 -2.89 0.50 19.46
CA GLY A 175 -2.81 1.46 20.56
C GLY A 175 -3.56 2.75 20.28
N PHE A 176 -4.70 2.66 19.56
CA PHE A 176 -5.55 3.82 19.29
C PHE A 176 -6.10 4.45 20.59
N PRO A 177 -6.12 5.79 20.73
CA PRO A 177 -5.87 6.78 19.68
C PRO A 177 -4.39 7.17 19.54
N THR A 178 -3.55 6.25 19.08
CA THR A 178 -2.18 6.58 18.72
C THR A 178 -2.21 7.54 17.54
N LYS A 179 -1.64 8.72 17.69
CA LYS A 179 -1.57 9.68 16.57
C LYS A 179 -0.51 9.20 15.59
N PHE A 180 -0.94 8.79 14.41
CA PHE A 180 -0.08 8.77 13.24
C PHE A 180 -0.14 10.13 12.57
N ASP A 181 0.98 10.58 12.03
CA ASP A 181 1.07 11.84 11.28
C ASP A 181 0.68 11.62 9.81
N ALA A 182 0.90 10.40 9.30
CA ALA A 182 0.48 9.98 7.96
C ALA A 182 0.14 8.49 7.90
N VAL A 183 -0.70 8.14 6.93
CA VAL A 183 -1.01 6.76 6.54
C VAL A 183 -0.59 6.57 5.10
N LEU A 184 0.13 5.49 4.79
CA LEU A 184 0.63 5.17 3.45
C LEU A 184 -0.02 3.88 2.93
N ALA A 185 -0.13 3.74 1.62
CA ALA A 185 -0.41 2.47 0.96
C ALA A 185 0.06 2.50 -0.50
N SER A 186 0.31 1.32 -1.07
CA SER A 186 0.59 1.15 -2.50
C SER A 186 -0.20 -0.02 -3.09
N ASP A 187 -0.91 0.21 -4.18
CA ASP A 187 -1.71 -0.78 -4.93
C ASP A 187 -2.73 -1.59 -4.09
N VAL A 188 -3.39 -0.96 -3.12
CA VAL A 188 -4.37 -1.60 -2.21
C VAL A 188 -5.80 -1.65 -2.76
N VAL A 189 -6.04 -1.16 -3.98
CA VAL A 189 -7.36 -1.12 -4.64
C VAL A 189 -7.40 -2.15 -5.75
N TYR A 190 -7.74 -3.40 -5.43
CA TYR A 190 -7.71 -4.50 -6.39
C TYR A 190 -8.90 -5.47 -6.29
N TYR A 191 -9.54 -5.66 -5.13
CA TYR A 191 -10.74 -6.45 -4.95
C TYR A 191 -11.92 -5.61 -4.45
N ASP A 192 -13.07 -5.73 -5.08
CA ASP A 192 -14.26 -4.93 -4.76
C ASP A 192 -14.76 -5.14 -3.33
N HIS A 193 -14.68 -6.38 -2.81
CA HIS A 193 -15.11 -6.71 -1.47
C HIS A 193 -14.22 -6.07 -0.38
N LEU A 194 -13.00 -5.64 -0.72
CA LEU A 194 -12.09 -4.95 0.20
C LEU A 194 -12.31 -3.44 0.28
N PHE A 195 -13.11 -2.85 -0.61
CA PHE A 195 -13.29 -1.39 -0.64
C PHE A 195 -13.93 -0.85 0.63
N ASN A 196 -15.04 -1.46 1.09
CA ASN A 196 -15.69 -1.02 2.31
C ASN A 196 -14.82 -1.26 3.56
N PRO A 197 -14.22 -2.44 3.78
CA PRO A 197 -13.28 -2.65 4.88
C PRO A 197 -12.12 -1.65 4.92
N LEU A 198 -11.51 -1.36 3.76
CA LEU A 198 -10.44 -0.36 3.67
C LEU A 198 -10.93 1.04 4.02
N LEU A 199 -12.08 1.45 3.48
CA LEU A 199 -12.67 2.76 3.78
C LEU A 199 -13.10 2.90 5.25
N GLU A 200 -13.59 1.85 5.89
CA GLU A 200 -13.88 1.81 7.33
C GLU A 200 -12.61 2.02 8.14
N THR A 201 -11.52 1.32 7.79
CA THR A 201 -10.21 1.51 8.42
C THR A 201 -9.73 2.95 8.25
N LEU A 202 -9.78 3.49 7.04
CA LEU A 202 -9.36 4.85 6.74
C LEU A 202 -10.18 5.90 7.50
N ARG A 203 -11.49 5.69 7.72
CA ARG A 203 -12.32 6.62 8.50
C ARG A 203 -11.87 6.77 9.95
N VAL A 204 -11.26 5.74 10.50
CA VAL A 204 -10.71 5.78 11.86
C VAL A 204 -9.33 6.44 11.87
N MET A 205 -8.50 6.16 10.84
CA MET A 205 -7.11 6.60 10.79
C MET A 205 -6.95 8.05 10.29
N VAL A 206 -7.72 8.43 9.26
CA VAL A 206 -7.61 9.73 8.57
C VAL A 206 -8.53 10.73 9.25
N THR A 207 -8.02 11.38 10.28
CA THR A 207 -8.75 12.37 11.09
C THR A 207 -7.91 13.62 11.33
N GLY A 208 -8.53 14.77 11.45
CA GLY A 208 -7.81 16.03 11.62
C GLY A 208 -6.87 16.33 10.45
N GLU A 209 -5.59 16.48 10.74
CA GLU A 209 -4.54 16.78 9.75
C GLU A 209 -3.83 15.50 9.24
N VAL A 210 -4.25 14.30 9.64
CA VAL A 210 -3.66 13.05 9.18
C VAL A 210 -4.01 12.83 7.71
N ALA A 211 -2.98 12.77 6.86
CA ALA A 211 -3.12 12.46 5.44
C ALA A 211 -3.00 10.95 5.20
N PHE A 212 -3.84 10.41 4.31
CA PHE A 212 -3.61 9.12 3.69
C PHE A 212 -3.06 9.33 2.28
N LEU A 213 -1.89 8.76 2.03
CA LEU A 213 -1.19 8.84 0.75
C LEU A 213 -1.20 7.47 0.09
N MET A 214 -1.75 7.39 -1.11
CA MET A 214 -1.90 6.14 -1.83
C MET A 214 -1.32 6.23 -3.23
N ALA A 215 -0.30 5.44 -3.53
CA ALA A 215 0.12 5.19 -4.90
C ALA A 215 -0.73 4.08 -5.51
N HIS A 216 -1.20 4.29 -6.73
CA HIS A 216 -2.08 3.36 -7.41
C HIS A 216 -1.84 3.35 -8.91
N LEU A 217 -1.62 2.16 -9.48
CA LEU A 217 -1.63 1.95 -10.92
C LEU A 217 -3.04 1.54 -11.34
N ARG A 218 -3.64 2.36 -12.17
CA ARG A 218 -5.01 2.18 -12.62
C ARG A 218 -5.09 1.07 -13.66
N ARG A 219 -5.55 -0.13 -13.26
CA ARG A 219 -5.69 -1.30 -14.14
C ARG A 219 -7.14 -1.50 -14.60
N TRP A 220 -8.11 -1.35 -13.72
CA TRP A 220 -9.53 -1.63 -13.97
C TRP A 220 -10.37 -0.37 -13.85
N LYS A 221 -10.57 0.32 -14.96
CA LYS A 221 -11.22 1.63 -15.02
C LYS A 221 -12.58 1.69 -14.28
N LYS A 222 -13.44 0.67 -14.48
CA LYS A 222 -14.77 0.61 -13.84
C LYS A 222 -14.65 0.39 -12.31
N ARG A 223 -13.84 -0.60 -11.90
CA ARG A 223 -13.60 -0.95 -10.50
C ARG A 223 -12.97 0.21 -9.72
N ASP A 224 -11.90 0.78 -10.25
CA ASP A 224 -11.22 1.93 -9.66
C ASP A 224 -12.18 3.12 -9.49
N ALA A 225 -13.03 3.38 -10.49
CA ALA A 225 -14.02 4.45 -10.42
C ALA A 225 -15.03 4.25 -9.28
N VAL A 226 -15.38 3.01 -8.94
CA VAL A 226 -16.26 2.70 -7.80
C VAL A 226 -15.56 3.07 -6.49
N PHE A 227 -14.31 2.63 -6.28
CA PHE A 227 -13.55 2.96 -5.09
C PHE A 227 -13.40 4.48 -4.91
N PHE A 228 -12.97 5.21 -5.93
CA PHE A 228 -12.80 6.67 -5.84
C PHE A 228 -14.13 7.42 -5.65
N ARG A 229 -15.24 6.91 -6.19
CA ARG A 229 -16.57 7.47 -5.93
C ARG A 229 -16.99 7.31 -4.46
N LEU A 230 -16.72 6.15 -3.85
CA LEU A 230 -16.99 5.88 -2.45
C LEU A 230 -16.07 6.74 -1.55
N SER A 231 -14.78 6.77 -1.86
CA SER A 231 -13.78 7.54 -1.11
C SER A 231 -14.12 9.02 -1.06
N ARG A 232 -14.52 9.63 -2.20
CA ARG A 232 -14.89 11.06 -2.28
C ARG A 232 -16.12 11.44 -1.48
N LYS A 233 -16.94 10.48 -1.04
CA LYS A 233 -18.04 10.75 -0.10
C LYS A 233 -17.52 10.99 1.32
N LEU A 234 -16.37 10.40 1.66
CA LEU A 234 -15.80 10.38 3.01
C LEU A 234 -14.64 11.37 3.16
N PHE A 235 -13.84 11.55 2.12
CA PHE A 235 -12.59 12.29 2.12
C PHE A 235 -12.57 13.37 1.02
N GLU A 236 -11.73 14.36 1.22
CA GLU A 236 -11.20 15.20 0.15
C GLU A 236 -10.06 14.42 -0.50
N VAL A 237 -10.13 14.22 -1.83
CA VAL A 237 -9.16 13.40 -2.58
C VAL A 237 -8.56 14.26 -3.68
N GLU A 238 -7.26 14.44 -3.62
CA GLU A 238 -6.47 15.18 -4.62
C GLU A 238 -5.38 14.30 -5.23
N VAL A 239 -4.94 14.64 -6.42
CA VAL A 239 -3.78 14.05 -7.08
C VAL A 239 -2.55 14.84 -6.67
N VAL A 240 -1.56 14.15 -6.10
CA VAL A 240 -0.27 14.74 -5.72
C VAL A 240 0.74 14.63 -6.85
N HIS A 241 0.78 13.47 -7.50
CA HIS A 241 1.72 13.16 -8.56
C HIS A 241 1.15 12.13 -9.52
N THR A 242 1.55 12.20 -10.79
CA THR A 242 1.27 11.17 -11.79
C THR A 242 2.52 10.94 -12.63
N ASP A 243 2.98 9.70 -12.66
CA ASP A 243 4.07 9.31 -13.56
C ASP A 243 3.60 9.28 -15.02
N PRO A 244 4.49 9.51 -15.97
CA PRO A 244 4.20 9.24 -17.37
C PRO A 244 3.91 7.73 -17.56
N PRO A 245 3.03 7.37 -18.51
CA PRO A 245 2.81 5.97 -18.85
C PRO A 245 4.11 5.29 -19.28
N GLN A 246 4.34 4.07 -18.83
CA GLN A 246 5.41 3.22 -19.36
C GLN A 246 5.12 2.84 -20.83
N PRO A 247 6.15 2.51 -21.63
CA PRO A 247 5.95 2.01 -22.99
C PRO A 247 4.93 0.85 -23.01
N GLY A 248 3.91 0.97 -23.84
CA GLY A 248 2.80 -0.01 -23.92
C GLY A 248 1.66 0.21 -22.92
N CYS A 249 1.82 1.05 -21.91
CA CYS A 249 0.78 1.35 -20.91
C CYS A 249 0.00 2.62 -21.26
N ARG A 250 -1.31 2.63 -20.94
CA ARG A 250 -2.19 3.80 -21.16
C ARG A 250 -2.08 4.86 -20.06
N THR A 251 -1.71 4.44 -18.85
CA THR A 251 -1.63 5.32 -17.67
C THR A 251 -0.36 5.03 -16.87
N GLY A 252 0.18 6.05 -16.22
CA GLY A 252 1.22 5.91 -15.21
C GLY A 252 0.60 5.70 -13.81
N VAL A 253 1.47 5.42 -12.84
CA VAL A 253 1.09 5.39 -11.42
C VAL A 253 0.69 6.80 -11.00
N THR A 254 -0.41 6.89 -10.26
CA THR A 254 -0.87 8.15 -9.68
C THR A 254 -0.82 8.07 -8.15
N ILE A 255 -0.27 9.10 -7.52
CA ILE A 255 -0.24 9.23 -6.06
C ILE A 255 -1.33 10.20 -5.65
N TYR A 256 -2.20 9.75 -4.77
CA TYR A 256 -3.35 10.48 -4.25
C TYR A 256 -3.11 10.83 -2.78
N ARG A 257 -3.64 11.99 -2.37
CA ARG A 257 -3.78 12.40 -0.97
C ARG A 257 -5.25 12.43 -0.60
N PHE A 258 -5.58 11.80 0.53
CA PHE A 258 -6.91 11.81 1.12
C PHE A 258 -6.83 12.52 2.46
N MET A 259 -7.72 13.48 2.67
CA MET A 259 -7.84 14.23 3.92
C MET A 259 -9.25 14.11 4.47
N ALA A 260 -9.39 14.18 5.79
CA ALA A 260 -10.71 14.27 6.40
C ALA A 260 -11.46 15.49 5.88
N ARG A 261 -12.73 15.30 5.51
CA ARG A 261 -13.57 16.44 5.14
C ARG A 261 -13.77 17.37 6.32
N LYS A 262 -13.48 18.66 6.14
CA LYS A 262 -13.81 19.68 7.14
C LYS A 262 -15.32 19.74 7.29
N LYS A 263 -15.82 19.58 8.52
CA LYS A 263 -17.24 19.86 8.78
C LYS A 263 -17.51 21.31 8.41
N PRO A 264 -18.62 21.61 7.69
CA PRO A 264 -19.01 23.00 7.49
C PRO A 264 -19.13 23.66 8.87
N PRO A 265 -18.72 24.94 9.01
CA PRO A 265 -18.91 25.65 10.26
C PRO A 265 -20.39 25.55 10.64
N SER A 266 -20.68 25.11 11.87
CA SER A 266 -22.04 25.11 12.39
C SER A 266 -22.52 26.56 12.30
N LEU A 267 -23.57 26.84 11.50
CA LEU A 267 -24.26 28.11 11.56
C LEU A 267 -24.72 28.25 13.00
N ALA A 268 -24.05 29.14 13.74
CA ALA A 268 -24.54 29.57 15.02
C ALA A 268 -25.89 30.24 14.75
N LEU A 269 -26.95 29.55 15.15
CA LEU A 269 -28.28 30.16 15.22
C LEU A 269 -28.22 31.24 16.31
N ASN A 270 -28.14 32.48 15.85
CA ASN A 270 -28.38 33.66 16.70
C ASN A 270 -29.85 33.74 17.04
#